data_fd0ea06ee34d189a624606cd5e69be4c
#
_entry.id   fd0ea06ee34d189a624606cd5e69be4c
#
_cell.length_a   1.000
_cell.length_b   1.000
_cell.length_c   1.000
_cell.angle_alpha   90.00
_cell.angle_beta   90.00
_cell.angle_gamma   90.00
#
_symmetry.space_group_name_H-M   'P 1'
#
loop_
_entity.id
_entity.type
_entity.pdbx_description
1 polymer ?
#
loop_
_entity_poly.entity_id
_entity_poly.type
_entity_poly.pdbx_seq_one_letter_code
_entity_poly.pdbx_strand_id
1 'polypeptide(L)'
;MKNKEFLVIYSDIIITTGAIKMILVDTSRNKVFELPKSFSNLINDLKNYPVTELRLKYDDKNFDSFVKFILDQDLGMMTPYPEMFPNVDQSFSSPEYINNSILEFYPSESYEKYGERIQKLDDLGCKFYEFRMHLPIEMTILESIFKRVVFNNLKSINILSLNSSKLEDENYLIILRKFPFIKSICVFGSPVEANIKEESLMEDQRLYYIKEALDNKNCGKVSLSNLFIRGTDQIVENISHNSCLHKKVAVDNDGNIKNCPSMQRCYGNIDKNDLLEIVDNTSFKKLWNLTKDKIDICKDCEFRYLCTDCRAYTDMSKFDEQGLDISKPLKCGYNPYSGEWAEWSTNPLKQHAIKYYGMQ
;
A
#
# COMPACT_ATOMS: atom_id res chain seq x y z
N MET A 1 25.35 -14.67 41.53
CA MET A 1 25.05 -15.09 40.15
C MET A 1 25.07 -13.83 39.29
N LYS A 2 25.93 -13.72 38.29
CA LYS A 2 25.83 -12.61 37.33
C LYS A 2 24.47 -12.78 36.61
N ASN A 3 23.62 -11.80 36.64
CA ASN A 3 22.36 -11.81 35.91
C ASN A 3 22.68 -12.10 34.44
N LYS A 4 22.02 -13.11 33.86
CA LYS A 4 22.14 -13.39 32.43
C LYS A 4 21.51 -12.21 31.67
N GLU A 5 22.25 -11.59 30.77
CA GLU A 5 21.73 -10.49 29.91
C GLU A 5 21.36 -11.00 28.53
N PHE A 6 20.24 -10.55 28.04
CA PHE A 6 19.72 -10.86 26.72
C PHE A 6 19.67 -9.57 25.88
N LEU A 7 19.95 -9.67 24.60
CA LEU A 7 19.66 -8.62 23.65
C LEU A 7 18.23 -8.81 23.14
N VAL A 8 17.37 -7.85 23.39
CA VAL A 8 16.01 -7.84 22.84
C VAL A 8 15.89 -6.78 21.76
N ILE A 9 15.26 -7.13 20.65
CA ILE A 9 14.86 -6.16 19.60
C ILE A 9 13.47 -5.67 19.98
N TYR A 10 13.23 -4.35 19.85
CA TYR A 10 11.94 -3.75 20.18
C TYR A 10 10.83 -4.32 19.30
N SER A 11 9.63 -4.41 19.84
CA SER A 11 8.49 -5.05 19.19
C SER A 11 7.96 -4.29 17.97
N ASP A 12 8.22 -2.98 17.88
CA ASP A 12 7.91 -2.13 16.72
C ASP A 12 8.93 -2.23 15.58
N ILE A 13 9.97 -3.03 15.76
CA ILE A 13 10.93 -3.41 14.71
C ILE A 13 10.44 -4.67 14.01
N ILE A 14 9.86 -4.52 12.84
CA ILE A 14 9.37 -5.64 12.04
C ILE A 14 10.50 -6.21 11.18
N ILE A 15 10.74 -7.50 11.32
CA ILE A 15 11.84 -8.18 10.62
C ILE A 15 11.28 -9.02 9.50
N THR A 16 11.80 -8.81 8.29
CA THR A 16 11.41 -9.58 7.10
C THR A 16 12.63 -10.17 6.41
N THR A 17 12.68 -11.50 6.34
CA THR A 17 13.77 -12.22 5.69
C THR A 17 13.43 -12.49 4.23
N GLY A 18 14.31 -12.11 3.32
CA GLY A 18 14.26 -12.38 1.89
C GLY A 18 15.16 -13.56 1.46
N ALA A 19 15.39 -13.68 0.16
CA ALA A 19 16.24 -14.74 -0.40
C ALA A 19 17.73 -14.58 0.01
N ILE A 20 18.27 -13.38 -0.08
CA ILE A 20 19.68 -13.08 0.20
C ILE A 20 19.90 -12.06 1.31
N LYS A 21 18.92 -11.21 1.57
CA LYS A 21 18.93 -10.16 2.58
C LYS A 21 17.76 -10.30 3.53
N MET A 22 17.82 -9.56 4.61
CA MET A 22 16.72 -9.29 5.50
C MET A 22 16.64 -7.79 5.78
N ILE A 23 15.47 -7.30 6.14
CA ILE A 23 15.29 -5.92 6.57
C ILE A 23 14.70 -5.87 7.99
N LEU A 24 15.13 -4.85 8.72
CA LEU A 24 14.54 -4.41 9.97
C LEU A 24 13.81 -3.10 9.68
N VAL A 25 12.52 -3.08 9.90
CA VAL A 25 11.67 -1.91 9.68
C VAL A 25 11.30 -1.32 11.02
N ASP A 26 11.85 -0.16 11.30
CA ASP A 26 11.48 0.65 12.45
C ASP A 26 10.21 1.44 12.11
N THR A 27 9.08 0.98 12.62
CA THR A 27 7.79 1.57 12.30
C THR A 27 7.53 2.89 13.02
N SER A 28 8.20 3.13 14.14
CA SER A 28 8.07 4.34 14.94
C SER A 28 8.87 5.51 14.38
N ARG A 29 10.06 5.23 13.79
CA ARG A 29 10.95 6.26 13.24
C ARG A 29 10.99 6.28 11.71
N ASN A 30 10.19 5.42 11.04
CA ASN A 30 10.11 5.31 9.58
C ASN A 30 11.47 5.02 8.93
N LYS A 31 12.26 4.11 9.51
CA LYS A 31 13.58 3.71 9.01
C LYS A 31 13.60 2.25 8.58
N VAL A 32 14.39 1.96 7.55
CA VAL A 32 14.66 0.59 7.08
C VAL A 32 16.15 0.34 7.15
N PHE A 33 16.53 -0.79 7.74
CA PHE A 33 17.91 -1.25 7.82
C PHE A 33 18.02 -2.59 7.11
N GLU A 34 19.02 -2.71 6.23
CA GLU A 34 19.31 -3.96 5.53
C GLU A 34 20.41 -4.72 6.24
N LEU A 35 20.23 -6.03 6.37
CA LEU A 35 21.23 -6.96 6.91
C LEU A 35 21.39 -8.18 5.97
N PRO A 36 22.57 -8.81 5.93
CA PRO A 36 22.73 -10.10 5.28
C PRO A 36 21.79 -11.15 5.89
N LYS A 37 21.24 -12.04 5.07
CA LYS A 37 20.37 -13.15 5.53
C LYS A 37 21.06 -14.05 6.58
N SER A 38 22.40 -14.11 6.58
CA SER A 38 23.17 -14.90 7.55
C SER A 38 22.87 -14.56 9.01
N PHE A 39 22.37 -13.35 9.29
CA PHE A 39 21.96 -12.94 10.64
C PHE A 39 20.60 -13.51 11.08
N SER A 40 19.84 -14.17 10.22
CA SER A 40 18.50 -14.66 10.56
C SER A 40 18.50 -15.65 11.73
N ASN A 41 19.45 -16.59 11.76
CA ASN A 41 19.57 -17.55 12.85
C ASN A 41 19.95 -16.86 14.17
N LEU A 42 20.87 -15.91 14.14
CA LEU A 42 21.24 -15.11 15.30
C LEU A 42 20.04 -14.37 15.88
N ILE A 43 19.26 -13.70 15.03
CA ILE A 43 18.07 -12.95 15.46
C ILE A 43 17.01 -13.87 16.10
N ASN A 44 16.80 -15.06 15.54
CA ASN A 44 15.87 -16.04 16.12
C ASN A 44 16.34 -16.55 17.50
N ASP A 45 17.64 -16.59 17.72
CA ASP A 45 18.23 -17.06 18.96
C ASP A 45 18.26 -16.00 20.08
N LEU A 46 18.16 -14.70 19.74
CA LEU A 46 18.31 -13.59 20.72
C LEU A 46 17.40 -13.73 21.94
N LYS A 47 16.17 -14.22 21.76
CA LYS A 47 15.19 -14.36 22.84
C LYS A 47 15.41 -15.60 23.69
N ASN A 48 16.11 -16.60 23.16
CA ASN A 48 16.25 -17.91 23.77
C ASN A 48 17.56 -18.06 24.56
N TYR A 49 18.59 -17.27 24.17
CA TYR A 49 19.92 -17.42 24.71
C TYR A 49 20.49 -16.08 25.19
N PRO A 50 21.15 -16.04 26.36
CA PRO A 50 21.84 -14.85 26.83
C PRO A 50 23.04 -14.51 25.91
N VAL A 51 23.42 -13.24 25.89
CA VAL A 51 24.53 -12.73 25.05
C VAL A 51 25.83 -13.51 25.24
N THR A 52 26.12 -13.98 26.46
CA THR A 52 27.31 -14.78 26.75
C THR A 52 27.32 -16.13 26.04
N GLU A 53 26.16 -16.76 25.89
CA GLU A 53 26.01 -18.04 25.16
C GLU A 53 26.00 -17.81 23.63
N LEU A 54 25.35 -16.74 23.17
CA LEU A 54 25.34 -16.38 21.76
C LEU A 54 26.74 -16.05 21.25
N ARG A 55 27.57 -15.35 22.04
CA ARG A 55 28.95 -15.04 21.69
C ARG A 55 29.78 -16.30 21.46
N LEU A 56 29.53 -17.40 22.19
CA LEU A 56 30.20 -18.68 21.98
C LEU A 56 29.67 -19.44 20.75
N LYS A 57 28.42 -19.20 20.38
CA LYS A 57 27.75 -19.89 19.27
C LYS A 57 28.04 -19.24 17.90
N TYR A 58 28.21 -17.94 17.88
CA TYR A 58 28.45 -17.15 16.68
C TYR A 58 29.86 -16.55 16.69
N ASP A 59 30.39 -16.19 15.52
CA ASP A 59 31.72 -15.56 15.42
C ASP A 59 31.75 -14.26 16.25
N ASP A 60 32.68 -14.17 17.22
CA ASP A 60 32.79 -13.05 18.14
C ASP A 60 32.74 -11.67 17.49
N LYS A 61 33.47 -11.48 16.37
CA LYS A 61 33.53 -10.16 15.70
C LYS A 61 32.19 -9.79 15.03
N ASN A 62 31.58 -10.73 14.37
CA ASN A 62 30.27 -10.50 13.71
C ASN A 62 29.16 -10.31 14.75
N PHE A 63 29.20 -11.09 15.82
CA PHE A 63 28.23 -10.96 16.91
C PHE A 63 28.36 -9.61 17.63
N ASP A 64 29.57 -9.20 18.03
CA ASP A 64 29.79 -7.93 18.71
C ASP A 64 29.44 -6.73 17.82
N SER A 65 29.74 -6.81 16.52
CA SER A 65 29.33 -5.78 15.55
C SER A 65 27.82 -5.68 15.42
N PHE A 66 27.12 -6.82 15.43
CA PHE A 66 25.65 -6.84 15.37
C PHE A 66 25.05 -6.27 16.66
N VAL A 67 25.53 -6.69 17.84
CA VAL A 67 25.07 -6.13 19.13
C VAL A 67 25.24 -4.61 19.15
N LYS A 68 26.45 -4.14 18.76
CA LYS A 68 26.75 -2.72 18.68
C LYS A 68 25.79 -2.01 17.72
N PHE A 69 25.56 -2.56 16.53
CA PHE A 69 24.62 -2.01 15.54
C PHE A 69 23.21 -1.85 16.13
N ILE A 70 22.66 -2.89 16.78
CA ILE A 70 21.33 -2.84 17.38
C ILE A 70 21.23 -1.74 18.45
N LEU A 71 22.24 -1.62 19.29
CA LEU A 71 22.26 -0.62 20.38
C LEU A 71 22.49 0.81 19.84
N ASP A 72 23.45 1.00 18.92
CA ASP A 72 23.78 2.31 18.36
C ASP A 72 22.63 2.88 17.51
N GLN A 73 21.86 2.01 16.84
CA GLN A 73 20.67 2.40 16.07
C GLN A 73 19.40 2.45 16.93
N ASP A 74 19.51 2.15 18.24
CA ASP A 74 18.39 2.12 19.17
C ASP A 74 17.23 1.22 18.67
N LEU A 75 17.59 0.03 18.17
CA LEU A 75 16.66 -0.98 17.67
C LEU A 75 16.30 -2.03 18.73
N GLY A 76 16.95 -1.97 19.88
CA GLY A 76 16.79 -2.92 20.97
C GLY A 76 17.59 -2.52 22.19
N MET A 77 17.58 -3.36 23.21
CA MET A 77 18.28 -3.11 24.47
C MET A 77 18.77 -4.39 25.11
N MET A 78 19.73 -4.23 26.04
CA MET A 78 20.14 -5.30 26.94
C MET A 78 19.22 -5.38 28.16
N THR A 79 18.76 -6.59 28.50
CA THR A 79 17.87 -6.81 29.64
C THR A 79 18.07 -8.20 30.26
N PRO A 80 17.93 -8.33 31.58
CA PRO A 80 17.86 -9.66 32.22
C PRO A 80 16.44 -10.28 32.15
N TYR A 81 15.45 -9.56 31.62
CA TYR A 81 14.02 -9.92 31.60
C TYR A 81 13.44 -9.91 30.18
N PRO A 82 13.91 -10.79 29.25
CA PRO A 82 13.47 -10.79 27.86
C PRO A 82 11.97 -11.07 27.69
N GLU A 83 11.36 -11.77 28.65
CA GLU A 83 9.92 -12.09 28.66
C GLU A 83 9.02 -10.87 28.81
N MET A 84 9.56 -9.74 29.29
CA MET A 84 8.83 -8.48 29.40
C MET A 84 8.67 -7.77 28.05
N PHE A 85 9.31 -8.27 26.98
CA PHE A 85 9.30 -7.73 25.64
C PHE A 85 8.65 -8.72 24.65
N PRO A 86 7.31 -8.83 24.65
CA PRO A 86 6.61 -9.72 23.73
C PRO A 86 6.76 -9.26 22.28
N ASN A 87 6.58 -10.19 21.35
CA ASN A 87 6.45 -9.82 19.93
C ASN A 87 5.14 -9.06 19.71
N VAL A 88 5.12 -8.18 18.70
CA VAL A 88 3.87 -7.61 18.19
C VAL A 88 2.97 -8.75 17.71
N ASP A 89 1.69 -8.67 18.06
CA ASP A 89 0.67 -9.50 17.43
C ASP A 89 0.58 -9.11 15.95
N GLN A 90 0.84 -10.06 15.07
CA GLN A 90 0.80 -9.87 13.62
C GLN A 90 -0.56 -10.22 13.03
N SER A 91 -1.57 -10.51 13.86
CA SER A 91 -2.94 -10.64 13.40
C SER A 91 -3.54 -9.26 13.15
N PHE A 92 -4.17 -9.10 11.99
CA PHE A 92 -4.87 -7.85 11.64
C PHE A 92 -6.37 -8.10 11.57
N SER A 93 -7.11 -7.27 12.28
CA SER A 93 -8.57 -7.20 12.16
C SER A 93 -9.03 -5.75 12.24
N SER A 94 -10.06 -5.40 11.52
CA SER A 94 -10.71 -4.11 11.63
C SER A 94 -12.23 -4.29 11.52
N PRO A 95 -13.04 -3.45 12.20
CA PRO A 95 -14.48 -3.61 12.25
C PRO A 95 -15.19 -3.24 10.95
N GLU A 96 -14.58 -2.42 10.09
CA GLU A 96 -15.19 -1.94 8.87
C GLU A 96 -15.36 -3.07 7.84
N TYR A 97 -16.42 -3.04 7.04
CA TYR A 97 -16.59 -3.93 5.89
C TYR A 97 -15.65 -3.54 4.75
N ILE A 98 -15.51 -2.25 4.50
CA ILE A 98 -14.58 -1.66 3.53
C ILE A 98 -13.79 -0.53 4.19
N ASN A 99 -12.58 -0.27 3.71
CA ASN A 99 -11.71 0.79 4.25
C ASN A 99 -11.30 1.79 3.17
N ASN A 100 -11.14 1.31 1.94
CA ASN A 100 -10.67 2.11 0.81
C ASN A 100 -11.64 2.00 -0.37
N SER A 101 -11.85 3.11 -1.08
CA SER A 101 -12.62 3.09 -2.32
C SER A 101 -11.97 3.92 -3.42
N ILE A 102 -12.11 3.42 -4.66
CA ILE A 102 -11.73 4.15 -5.87
C ILE A 102 -13.02 4.37 -6.68
N LEU A 103 -13.36 5.63 -6.98
CA LEU A 103 -14.50 5.97 -7.83
C LEU A 103 -14.01 6.65 -9.11
N GLU A 104 -14.55 6.22 -10.25
CA GLU A 104 -14.31 6.85 -11.54
C GLU A 104 -15.46 7.81 -11.88
N PHE A 105 -15.10 9.02 -12.28
CA PHE A 105 -16.04 10.09 -12.64
C PHE A 105 -15.81 10.50 -14.08
N TYR A 106 -16.90 10.60 -14.84
CA TYR A 106 -16.90 11.09 -16.21
C TYR A 106 -17.87 12.26 -16.34
N PRO A 107 -17.78 13.07 -17.41
CA PRO A 107 -18.75 14.12 -17.65
C PRO A 107 -20.19 13.60 -17.56
N SER A 108 -21.04 14.30 -16.82
CA SER A 108 -22.41 13.88 -16.53
C SER A 108 -23.32 15.08 -16.42
N GLU A 109 -24.60 14.92 -16.76
CA GLU A 109 -25.64 15.94 -16.58
C GLU A 109 -25.91 16.20 -15.09
N SER A 110 -25.72 15.19 -14.23
CA SER A 110 -25.82 15.32 -12.77
C SER A 110 -24.74 14.52 -12.07
N TYR A 111 -24.10 15.15 -11.08
CA TYR A 111 -23.09 14.53 -10.22
C TYR A 111 -23.66 14.04 -8.88
N GLU A 112 -24.94 14.27 -8.60
CA GLU A 112 -25.57 13.86 -7.34
C GLU A 112 -25.56 12.35 -7.14
N LYS A 113 -25.69 11.56 -8.22
CA LYS A 113 -25.59 10.09 -8.18
C LYS A 113 -24.27 9.58 -7.57
N TYR A 114 -23.18 10.32 -7.78
CA TYR A 114 -21.89 9.93 -7.19
C TYR A 114 -21.90 10.16 -5.67
N GLY A 115 -22.57 11.21 -5.21
CA GLY A 115 -22.77 11.42 -3.77
C GLY A 115 -23.54 10.26 -3.13
N GLU A 116 -24.62 9.77 -3.77
CA GLU A 116 -25.36 8.61 -3.28
C GLU A 116 -24.50 7.33 -3.23
N ARG A 117 -23.65 7.11 -4.23
CA ARG A 117 -22.69 6.00 -4.26
C ARG A 117 -21.66 6.11 -3.14
N ILE A 118 -21.12 7.31 -2.89
CA ILE A 118 -20.19 7.59 -1.80
C ILE A 118 -20.86 7.33 -0.44
N GLN A 119 -22.13 7.74 -0.27
CA GLN A 119 -22.86 7.47 0.98
C GLN A 119 -22.95 5.98 1.27
N LYS A 120 -23.30 5.15 0.28
CA LYS A 120 -23.35 3.67 0.45
C LYS A 120 -21.97 3.10 0.85
N LEU A 121 -20.87 3.67 0.37
CA LEU A 121 -19.52 3.26 0.75
C LEU A 121 -19.18 3.72 2.18
N ASP A 122 -19.52 4.95 2.56
CA ASP A 122 -19.32 5.47 3.91
C ASP A 122 -20.10 4.67 4.95
N ASP A 123 -21.34 4.26 4.64
CA ASP A 123 -22.21 3.45 5.51
C ASP A 123 -21.56 2.07 5.83
N LEU A 124 -20.67 1.56 4.97
CA LEU A 124 -19.90 0.33 5.22
C LEU A 124 -18.52 0.58 5.87
N GLY A 125 -18.23 1.84 6.27
CA GLY A 125 -17.04 2.20 7.02
C GLY A 125 -15.87 2.68 6.17
N CYS A 126 -16.08 3.05 4.90
CA CYS A 126 -15.02 3.53 4.02
C CYS A 126 -14.41 4.83 4.56
N LYS A 127 -13.08 4.85 4.73
CA LYS A 127 -12.34 5.97 5.31
C LYS A 127 -11.52 6.74 4.29
N PHE A 128 -11.03 6.06 3.26
CA PHE A 128 -10.07 6.60 2.31
C PHE A 128 -10.62 6.47 0.90
N TYR A 129 -10.68 7.58 0.19
CA TYR A 129 -11.21 7.63 -1.18
C TYR A 129 -10.15 8.12 -2.16
N GLU A 130 -10.14 7.52 -3.35
CA GLU A 130 -9.48 8.03 -4.54
C GLU A 130 -10.54 8.34 -5.59
N PHE A 131 -10.66 9.61 -5.97
CA PHE A 131 -11.54 10.05 -7.04
C PHE A 131 -10.74 10.17 -8.33
N ARG A 132 -11.05 9.36 -9.33
CA ARG A 132 -10.47 9.41 -10.67
C ARG A 132 -11.41 10.18 -11.57
N MET A 133 -11.15 11.46 -11.71
CA MET A 133 -11.99 12.36 -12.51
C MET A 133 -11.44 12.46 -13.93
N HIS A 134 -12.08 11.76 -14.86
CA HIS A 134 -11.80 11.83 -16.30
C HIS A 134 -12.36 13.13 -16.91
N LEU A 135 -12.25 14.20 -16.16
CA LEU A 135 -12.64 15.57 -16.47
C LEU A 135 -11.82 16.52 -15.58
N PRO A 136 -11.67 17.80 -15.98
CA PRO A 136 -11.14 18.83 -15.08
C PRO A 136 -12.03 18.98 -13.85
N ILE A 137 -11.40 19.09 -12.68
CA ILE A 137 -12.14 19.27 -11.44
C ILE A 137 -12.53 20.73 -11.25
N GLU A 138 -13.81 20.97 -10.94
CA GLU A 138 -14.33 22.28 -10.60
C GLU A 138 -15.04 22.23 -9.23
N MET A 139 -15.06 23.37 -8.55
CA MET A 139 -15.70 23.52 -7.23
C MET A 139 -17.17 23.08 -7.26
N THR A 140 -17.92 23.50 -8.28
CA THR A 140 -19.35 23.20 -8.47
C THR A 140 -19.64 21.71 -8.58
N ILE A 141 -18.73 20.96 -9.19
CA ILE A 141 -18.84 19.50 -9.30
C ILE A 141 -18.73 18.86 -7.91
N LEU A 142 -17.71 19.24 -7.14
CA LEU A 142 -17.53 18.72 -5.78
C LEU A 142 -18.68 19.09 -4.86
N GLU A 143 -19.19 20.33 -4.93
CA GLU A 143 -20.33 20.76 -4.15
C GLU A 143 -21.59 19.93 -4.48
N SER A 144 -21.82 19.65 -5.76
CA SER A 144 -22.94 18.79 -6.19
C SER A 144 -22.80 17.37 -5.66
N ILE A 145 -21.60 16.80 -5.68
CA ILE A 145 -21.32 15.46 -5.13
C ILE A 145 -21.55 15.45 -3.60
N PHE A 146 -20.89 16.37 -2.89
CA PHE A 146 -20.88 16.35 -1.40
C PHE A 146 -22.20 16.79 -0.78
N LYS A 147 -23.06 17.49 -1.52
CA LYS A 147 -24.42 17.83 -1.07
C LYS A 147 -25.25 16.63 -0.67
N ARG A 148 -24.95 15.44 -1.21
CA ARG A 148 -25.67 14.18 -0.99
C ARG A 148 -24.96 13.25 -0.01
N VAL A 149 -23.86 13.67 0.62
CA VAL A 149 -23.05 12.81 1.49
C VAL A 149 -23.00 13.37 2.90
N VAL A 150 -23.29 12.50 3.87
CA VAL A 150 -22.99 12.76 5.28
C VAL A 150 -21.88 11.81 5.68
N PHE A 151 -20.66 12.33 5.73
CA PHE A 151 -19.50 11.53 6.07
C PHE A 151 -19.43 11.23 7.57
N ASN A 152 -19.47 9.95 7.93
CA ASN A 152 -19.33 9.47 9.31
C ASN A 152 -17.93 8.88 9.57
N ASN A 153 -17.29 8.35 8.51
CA ASN A 153 -16.06 7.59 8.63
C ASN A 153 -14.86 8.25 7.91
N LEU A 154 -15.09 9.26 7.08
CA LEU A 154 -14.09 9.87 6.20
C LEU A 154 -12.82 10.31 6.94
N LYS A 155 -11.66 9.87 6.44
CA LYS A 155 -10.33 10.35 6.84
C LYS A 155 -9.69 11.20 5.75
N SER A 156 -9.72 10.74 4.49
CA SER A 156 -9.15 11.51 3.39
C SER A 156 -9.74 11.15 2.02
N ILE A 157 -9.66 12.14 1.11
CA ILE A 157 -9.92 12.00 -0.32
C ILE A 157 -8.67 12.44 -1.08
N ASN A 158 -8.21 11.63 -2.02
CA ASN A 158 -7.22 12.00 -3.02
C ASN A 158 -7.92 12.12 -4.38
N ILE A 159 -7.62 13.16 -5.14
CA ILE A 159 -8.27 13.42 -6.42
C ILE A 159 -7.24 13.37 -7.54
N LEU A 160 -7.52 12.54 -8.55
CA LEU A 160 -6.81 12.53 -9.82
C LEU A 160 -7.73 13.21 -10.85
N SER A 161 -7.26 14.26 -11.50
CA SER A 161 -8.06 15.09 -12.41
C SER A 161 -7.33 15.34 -13.72
N LEU A 162 -8.05 15.60 -14.79
CA LEU A 162 -7.45 16.04 -16.05
C LEU A 162 -7.07 17.52 -15.98
N ASN A 163 -5.96 17.85 -16.65
CA ASN A 163 -5.55 19.24 -16.83
C ASN A 163 -6.54 20.01 -17.73
N SER A 164 -6.68 21.31 -17.45
CA SER A 164 -7.46 22.25 -18.28
C SER A 164 -6.74 23.57 -18.34
N SER A 165 -6.60 24.11 -19.56
CA SER A 165 -6.05 25.45 -19.78
C SER A 165 -6.93 26.58 -19.22
N LYS A 166 -8.13 26.26 -18.76
CA LYS A 166 -9.07 27.23 -18.16
C LYS A 166 -8.92 27.33 -16.63
N LEU A 167 -8.16 26.42 -16.01
CA LEU A 167 -7.98 26.37 -14.56
C LEU A 167 -6.54 26.74 -14.22
N GLU A 168 -6.40 27.64 -13.27
CA GLU A 168 -5.14 28.08 -12.68
C GLU A 168 -4.92 27.42 -11.32
N ASP A 169 -3.73 27.50 -10.78
CA ASP A 169 -3.37 26.94 -9.48
C ASP A 169 -4.36 27.33 -8.38
N GLU A 170 -4.78 28.59 -8.38
CA GLU A 170 -5.71 29.13 -7.38
C GLU A 170 -7.06 28.39 -7.36
N ASN A 171 -7.55 27.92 -8.51
CA ASN A 171 -8.79 27.15 -8.56
C ASN A 171 -8.69 25.85 -7.75
N TYR A 172 -7.54 25.15 -7.85
CA TYR A 172 -7.29 23.92 -7.09
C TYR A 172 -7.01 24.20 -5.61
N LEU A 173 -6.28 25.29 -5.32
CA LEU A 173 -5.95 25.70 -3.94
C LEU A 173 -7.19 26.09 -3.15
N ILE A 174 -8.14 26.78 -3.78
CA ILE A 174 -9.44 27.08 -3.16
C ILE A 174 -10.20 25.81 -2.79
N ILE A 175 -10.17 24.77 -3.65
CA ILE A 175 -10.78 23.47 -3.36
C ILE A 175 -10.13 22.83 -2.14
N LEU A 176 -8.79 22.80 -2.09
CA LEU A 176 -8.04 22.21 -0.96
C LEU A 176 -8.35 22.94 0.35
N ARG A 177 -8.37 24.29 0.35
CA ARG A 177 -8.70 25.08 1.55
C ARG A 177 -10.14 24.86 2.00
N LYS A 178 -11.09 24.74 1.06
CA LYS A 178 -12.51 24.56 1.39
C LYS A 178 -12.82 23.18 1.94
N PHE A 179 -12.11 22.16 1.48
CA PHE A 179 -12.33 20.75 1.85
C PHE A 179 -11.08 20.16 2.52
N PRO A 180 -10.89 20.34 3.85
CA PRO A 180 -9.67 19.89 4.57
C PRO A 180 -9.42 18.39 4.50
N PHE A 181 -10.45 17.60 4.20
CA PHE A 181 -10.35 16.16 4.02
C PHE A 181 -9.80 15.75 2.64
N ILE A 182 -9.70 16.68 1.67
CA ILE A 182 -8.99 16.45 0.42
C ILE A 182 -7.50 16.68 0.68
N LYS A 183 -6.70 15.59 0.60
CA LYS A 183 -5.27 15.63 0.92
C LYS A 183 -4.39 15.88 -0.29
N SER A 184 -4.83 15.47 -1.47
CA SER A 184 -4.11 15.77 -2.70
C SER A 184 -5.03 15.96 -3.89
N ILE A 185 -4.61 16.85 -4.78
CA ILE A 185 -5.13 16.96 -6.15
C ILE A 185 -3.94 16.71 -7.08
N CYS A 186 -4.04 15.68 -7.94
CA CYS A 186 -3.06 15.35 -8.96
C CYS A 186 -3.65 15.68 -10.34
N VAL A 187 -3.08 16.66 -11.03
CA VAL A 187 -3.54 17.16 -12.33
C VAL A 187 -2.75 16.49 -13.44
N PHE A 188 -3.35 15.54 -14.14
CA PHE A 188 -2.74 14.74 -15.19
C PHE A 188 -2.86 15.40 -16.57
N GLY A 189 -1.89 15.12 -17.46
CA GLY A 189 -1.82 15.73 -18.79
C GLY A 189 -1.36 17.20 -18.74
N SER A 190 -0.64 17.59 -17.69
CA SER A 190 -0.05 18.91 -17.56
C SER A 190 1.18 19.06 -18.44
N PRO A 191 1.46 20.27 -18.99
CA PRO A 191 2.70 20.54 -19.73
C PRO A 191 3.96 20.52 -18.83
N VAL A 192 3.79 20.65 -17.52
CA VAL A 192 4.86 20.70 -16.53
C VAL A 192 4.67 19.65 -15.44
N GLU A 193 5.75 19.26 -14.78
CA GLU A 193 5.70 18.53 -13.52
C GLU A 193 5.98 19.49 -12.38
N ALA A 194 5.11 19.52 -11.38
CA ALA A 194 5.26 20.36 -10.20
C ALA A 194 4.64 19.71 -8.96
N ASN A 195 5.17 20.09 -7.80
CA ASN A 195 4.60 19.78 -6.48
C ASN A 195 4.47 21.11 -5.74
N ILE A 196 3.24 21.57 -5.57
CA ILE A 196 2.94 22.85 -4.95
C ILE A 196 2.49 22.62 -3.52
N LYS A 197 3.18 23.28 -2.60
CA LYS A 197 2.83 23.40 -1.19
C LYS A 197 2.79 24.87 -0.84
N GLU A 198 1.64 25.33 -0.39
CA GLU A 198 1.48 26.70 0.10
C GLU A 198 1.29 26.72 1.62
N GLU A 199 1.69 27.82 2.25
CA GLU A 199 1.51 28.04 3.70
C GLU A 199 0.02 28.08 4.11
N SER A 200 -0.86 28.44 3.17
CA SER A 200 -2.31 28.48 3.39
C SER A 200 -2.99 27.11 3.44
N LEU A 201 -2.28 26.05 3.06
CA LEU A 201 -2.77 24.67 3.06
C LEU A 201 -2.40 23.96 4.37
N MET A 202 -3.16 22.92 4.71
CA MET A 202 -2.78 22.01 5.79
C MET A 202 -1.44 21.32 5.47
N GLU A 203 -0.71 20.92 6.50
CA GLU A 203 0.63 20.34 6.37
C GLU A 203 0.66 19.11 5.42
N ASP A 204 -0.41 18.34 5.41
CA ASP A 204 -0.58 17.12 4.62
C ASP A 204 -1.28 17.32 3.28
N GLN A 205 -1.67 18.55 2.92
CA GLN A 205 -2.29 18.86 1.62
C GLN A 205 -1.25 19.20 0.54
N ARG A 206 -1.49 18.74 -0.69
CA ARG A 206 -0.60 18.95 -1.86
C ARG A 206 -1.37 19.08 -3.16
N LEU A 207 -0.83 19.93 -4.05
CA LEU A 207 -1.23 19.99 -5.46
C LEU A 207 -0.06 19.49 -6.32
N TYR A 208 -0.33 18.48 -7.16
CA TYR A 208 0.65 17.89 -8.06
C TYR A 208 0.24 18.11 -9.50
N TYR A 209 1.19 18.46 -10.35
CA TYR A 209 1.07 18.44 -11.79
C TYR A 209 1.88 17.30 -12.38
N ILE A 210 1.27 16.49 -13.25
CA ILE A 210 1.83 15.25 -13.80
C ILE A 210 1.68 15.30 -15.31
N LYS A 211 2.78 15.11 -16.05
CA LYS A 211 2.78 15.12 -17.51
C LYS A 211 2.08 13.94 -18.12
N GLU A 212 2.14 12.78 -17.46
CA GLU A 212 1.50 11.56 -17.95
C GLU A 212 -0.02 11.74 -18.12
N ALA A 213 -0.60 10.99 -19.05
CA ALA A 213 -2.06 10.92 -19.18
C ALA A 213 -2.67 10.14 -18.02
N LEU A 214 -3.87 10.54 -17.58
CA LEU A 214 -4.63 9.77 -16.60
C LEU A 214 -5.19 8.49 -17.23
N ASP A 215 -4.68 7.34 -16.84
CA ASP A 215 -5.24 6.05 -17.22
C ASP A 215 -5.22 5.05 -16.06
N ASN A 216 -5.83 3.89 -16.24
CA ASN A 216 -5.89 2.84 -15.22
C ASN A 216 -4.53 2.17 -14.94
N LYS A 217 -3.49 2.44 -15.74
CA LYS A 217 -2.14 1.88 -15.60
C LYS A 217 -1.27 2.71 -14.66
N ASN A 218 -1.64 3.97 -14.37
CA ASN A 218 -0.88 4.91 -13.54
C ASN A 218 -0.89 4.57 -12.05
N CYS A 219 -1.48 3.45 -11.67
CA CYS A 219 -1.47 2.95 -10.31
C CYS A 219 -0.06 2.46 -9.93
N GLY A 220 0.70 3.30 -9.25
CA GLY A 220 1.92 3.04 -8.51
C GLY A 220 3.00 2.15 -9.16
N LYS A 221 4.08 2.74 -9.64
CA LYS A 221 5.33 2.03 -9.93
C LYS A 221 5.90 1.47 -8.63
N VAL A 222 6.34 0.21 -8.62
CA VAL A 222 7.02 -0.36 -7.46
C VAL A 222 8.52 -0.05 -7.60
N SER A 223 9.02 0.84 -6.76
CA SER A 223 10.44 1.23 -6.67
C SER A 223 10.82 1.47 -5.22
N LEU A 224 12.11 1.50 -4.90
CA LEU A 224 12.59 1.82 -3.55
C LEU A 224 12.03 3.13 -3.01
N SER A 225 11.93 4.16 -3.87
CA SER A 225 11.38 5.47 -3.50
C SER A 225 9.88 5.44 -3.16
N ASN A 226 9.17 4.37 -3.55
CA ASN A 226 7.74 4.21 -3.32
C ASN A 226 7.41 3.15 -2.26
N LEU A 227 8.43 2.63 -1.56
CA LEU A 227 8.24 1.77 -0.40
C LEU A 227 8.13 2.65 0.85
N PHE A 228 6.91 2.88 1.30
CA PHE A 228 6.65 3.74 2.45
C PHE A 228 6.26 2.93 3.68
N ILE A 229 6.80 3.33 4.82
CA ILE A 229 6.34 2.89 6.13
C ILE A 229 5.17 3.81 6.52
N ARG A 230 3.99 3.22 6.65
CA ARG A 230 2.76 3.95 7.05
C ARG A 230 2.32 3.56 8.47
N GLY A 231 3.26 3.17 9.31
CA GLY A 231 3.01 2.68 10.65
C GLY A 231 2.89 1.16 10.74
N THR A 232 2.82 0.66 11.97
CA THR A 232 2.77 -0.78 12.29
C THR A 232 1.51 -1.42 11.73
N ASP A 233 0.35 -0.77 11.87
CA ASP A 233 -0.95 -1.31 11.43
C ASP A 233 -0.95 -1.69 9.94
N GLN A 234 -0.36 -0.85 9.09
CA GLN A 234 -0.29 -1.13 7.65
C GLN A 234 0.59 -2.34 7.34
N ILE A 235 1.69 -2.51 8.07
CA ILE A 235 2.59 -3.66 7.88
C ILE A 235 1.91 -4.94 8.36
N VAL A 236 1.24 -4.90 9.49
CA VAL A 236 0.47 -6.05 10.05
C VAL A 236 -0.69 -6.41 9.11
N GLU A 237 -1.37 -5.42 8.53
CA GLU A 237 -2.37 -5.65 7.48
C GLU A 237 -1.74 -6.35 6.26
N ASN A 238 -0.58 -5.89 5.79
CA ASN A 238 0.12 -6.46 4.64
C ASN A 238 0.66 -7.88 4.89
N ILE A 239 0.96 -8.23 6.14
CA ILE A 239 1.31 -9.59 6.56
C ILE A 239 0.08 -10.51 6.45
N SER A 240 -1.07 -10.03 6.90
CA SER A 240 -2.30 -10.83 7.04
C SER A 240 -3.14 -10.87 5.76
N HIS A 241 -3.05 -9.84 4.91
CA HIS A 241 -3.93 -9.64 3.77
C HIS A 241 -3.21 -9.10 2.54
N ASN A 242 -3.92 -8.99 1.43
CA ASN A 242 -3.42 -8.37 0.21
C ASN A 242 -3.22 -6.87 0.41
N SER A 243 -2.00 -6.39 0.28
CA SER A 243 -1.58 -5.01 0.55
C SER A 243 -2.20 -3.94 -0.37
N CYS A 244 -2.90 -4.34 -1.44
CA CYS A 244 -3.59 -3.43 -2.35
C CYS A 244 -5.11 -3.57 -2.31
N LEU A 245 -5.61 -4.79 -2.17
CA LEU A 245 -7.02 -5.10 -2.42
C LEU A 245 -7.83 -5.34 -1.14
N HIS A 246 -7.19 -5.55 0.01
CA HIS A 246 -7.89 -5.80 1.26
C HIS A 246 -8.86 -4.66 1.60
N LYS A 247 -10.13 -5.01 1.83
CA LYS A 247 -11.22 -4.07 2.14
C LYS A 247 -11.31 -2.88 1.17
N LYS A 248 -10.96 -3.11 -0.11
CA LYS A 248 -11.06 -2.12 -1.17
C LYS A 248 -12.20 -2.44 -2.13
N VAL A 249 -12.94 -1.40 -2.50
CA VAL A 249 -13.99 -1.43 -3.51
C VAL A 249 -13.66 -0.39 -4.58
N ALA A 250 -13.76 -0.78 -5.84
CA ALA A 250 -13.72 0.15 -6.96
C ALA A 250 -15.11 0.24 -7.61
N VAL A 251 -15.52 1.45 -7.93
CA VAL A 251 -16.79 1.74 -8.62
C VAL A 251 -16.49 2.52 -9.88
N ASP A 252 -16.80 1.93 -11.04
CA ASP A 252 -16.63 2.64 -12.31
C ASP A 252 -17.79 3.61 -12.59
N ASN A 253 -17.70 4.34 -13.71
CA ASN A 253 -18.71 5.33 -14.11
C ASN A 253 -20.14 4.75 -14.17
N ASP A 254 -20.26 3.53 -14.66
CA ASP A 254 -21.56 2.87 -14.83
C ASP A 254 -22.09 2.28 -13.51
N GLY A 255 -21.33 2.42 -12.42
CA GLY A 255 -21.67 1.90 -11.11
C GLY A 255 -21.26 0.44 -10.90
N ASN A 256 -20.47 -0.15 -11.80
CA ASN A 256 -20.04 -1.53 -11.65
C ASN A 256 -19.02 -1.65 -10.51
N ILE A 257 -19.21 -2.67 -9.67
CA ILE A 257 -18.39 -2.93 -8.49
C ILE A 257 -17.27 -3.93 -8.86
N LYS A 258 -16.03 -3.53 -8.57
CA LYS A 258 -14.80 -4.29 -8.87
C LYS A 258 -13.87 -4.26 -7.66
N ASN A 259 -12.89 -5.17 -7.59
CA ASN A 259 -11.81 -5.07 -6.60
C ASN A 259 -10.80 -3.93 -6.93
N CYS A 260 -10.64 -3.61 -8.22
CA CYS A 260 -9.77 -2.56 -8.72
C CYS A 260 -10.32 -2.05 -10.06
N PRO A 261 -10.21 -0.75 -10.41
CA PRO A 261 -10.66 -0.23 -11.70
C PRO A 261 -10.06 -0.97 -12.90
N SER A 262 -8.79 -1.37 -12.78
CA SER A 262 -8.06 -2.10 -13.83
C SER A 262 -8.47 -3.57 -14.00
N MET A 263 -9.31 -4.12 -13.14
CA MET A 263 -9.78 -5.51 -13.24
C MET A 263 -11.06 -5.57 -14.07
N GLN A 264 -11.14 -6.58 -14.94
CA GLN A 264 -12.33 -6.76 -15.81
C GLN A 264 -13.53 -7.32 -15.05
N ARG A 265 -13.31 -8.14 -14.01
CA ARG A 265 -14.38 -8.82 -13.30
C ARG A 265 -15.25 -7.82 -12.55
N CYS A 266 -16.54 -7.81 -12.90
CA CYS A 266 -17.60 -7.08 -12.21
C CYS A 266 -18.36 -8.05 -11.29
N TYR A 267 -18.71 -7.57 -10.07
CA TYR A 267 -19.41 -8.36 -9.06
C TYR A 267 -20.85 -7.90 -8.85
N GLY A 268 -21.28 -6.85 -9.52
CA GLY A 268 -22.58 -6.24 -9.43
C GLY A 268 -22.52 -4.75 -9.69
N ASN A 269 -23.62 -4.05 -9.41
CA ASN A 269 -23.74 -2.62 -9.66
C ASN A 269 -24.24 -1.90 -8.41
N ILE A 270 -23.55 -0.86 -7.96
CA ILE A 270 -23.81 -0.14 -6.70
C ILE A 270 -25.20 0.55 -6.69
N ASP A 271 -25.74 0.88 -7.87
CA ASP A 271 -27.04 1.54 -7.99
C ASP A 271 -28.21 0.53 -7.94
N LYS A 272 -27.92 -0.78 -8.16
CA LYS A 272 -28.92 -1.82 -8.35
C LYS A 272 -28.88 -2.92 -7.28
N ASN A 273 -27.73 -3.15 -6.68
CA ASN A 273 -27.50 -4.25 -5.75
C ASN A 273 -27.21 -3.74 -4.33
N ASP A 274 -27.44 -4.57 -3.35
CA ASP A 274 -26.95 -4.33 -1.99
C ASP A 274 -25.42 -4.46 -1.98
N LEU A 275 -24.75 -3.40 -1.57
CA LEU A 275 -23.28 -3.34 -1.55
C LEU A 275 -22.72 -4.28 -0.47
N LEU A 276 -23.40 -4.44 0.67
CA LEU A 276 -22.95 -5.32 1.75
C LEU A 276 -22.96 -6.78 1.28
N GLU A 277 -24.02 -7.23 0.59
CA GLU A 277 -24.10 -8.60 0.06
C GLU A 277 -22.94 -8.90 -0.92
N ILE A 278 -22.57 -7.92 -1.76
CA ILE A 278 -21.46 -8.07 -2.70
C ILE A 278 -20.12 -8.14 -1.96
N VAL A 279 -19.87 -7.21 -1.05
CA VAL A 279 -18.61 -7.12 -0.32
C VAL A 279 -18.42 -8.30 0.62
N ASP A 280 -19.50 -8.83 1.20
CA ASP A 280 -19.45 -9.99 2.10
C ASP A 280 -19.30 -11.33 1.35
N ASN A 281 -19.48 -11.33 0.04
CA ASN A 281 -19.37 -12.54 -0.77
C ASN A 281 -17.92 -13.05 -0.81
N THR A 282 -17.75 -14.35 -0.60
CA THR A 282 -16.45 -15.04 -0.61
C THR A 282 -15.69 -14.86 -1.93
N SER A 283 -16.42 -14.80 -3.05
CA SER A 283 -15.85 -14.59 -4.38
C SER A 283 -15.22 -13.18 -4.52
N PHE A 284 -15.82 -12.14 -3.91
CA PHE A 284 -15.26 -10.80 -3.87
C PHE A 284 -14.03 -10.74 -2.98
N LYS A 285 -14.09 -11.39 -1.81
CA LYS A 285 -13.01 -11.42 -0.82
C LYS A 285 -11.84 -12.33 -1.20
N LYS A 286 -11.97 -13.16 -2.25
CA LYS A 286 -10.95 -14.16 -2.62
C LYS A 286 -9.55 -13.52 -2.75
N LEU A 287 -9.46 -12.35 -3.36
CA LEU A 287 -8.20 -11.63 -3.53
C LEU A 287 -7.71 -10.90 -2.27
N TRP A 288 -8.59 -10.62 -1.32
CA TRP A 288 -8.21 -9.96 -0.07
C TRP A 288 -7.24 -10.79 0.78
N ASN A 289 -7.35 -12.13 0.69
CA ASN A 289 -6.57 -13.06 1.47
C ASN A 289 -5.34 -13.60 0.71
N LEU A 290 -5.05 -13.05 -0.46
CA LEU A 290 -3.85 -13.37 -1.21
C LEU A 290 -2.68 -12.51 -0.73
N THR A 291 -1.97 -13.00 0.27
CA THR A 291 -0.80 -12.31 0.84
C THR A 291 0.43 -12.45 -0.06
N LYS A 292 1.41 -11.58 0.14
CA LYS A 292 2.69 -11.63 -0.58
C LYS A 292 3.47 -12.93 -0.33
N ASP A 293 3.24 -13.62 0.78
CA ASP A 293 3.88 -14.91 1.08
C ASP A 293 3.39 -16.05 0.17
N LYS A 294 2.27 -15.85 -0.55
CA LYS A 294 1.73 -16.80 -1.53
C LYS A 294 2.09 -16.44 -2.98
N ILE A 295 2.56 -15.21 -3.22
CA ILE A 295 2.88 -14.75 -4.58
C ILE A 295 4.29 -15.19 -4.95
N ASP A 296 4.41 -15.83 -6.12
CA ASP A 296 5.68 -16.34 -6.61
C ASP A 296 6.73 -15.21 -6.69
N ILE A 297 7.98 -15.52 -6.35
CA ILE A 297 9.08 -14.56 -6.20
C ILE A 297 8.86 -13.57 -5.04
N CYS A 298 7.66 -12.99 -4.87
CA CYS A 298 7.40 -12.03 -3.79
C CYS A 298 7.53 -12.65 -2.40
N LYS A 299 7.20 -13.92 -2.23
CA LYS A 299 7.37 -14.68 -0.98
C LYS A 299 8.81 -14.69 -0.46
N ASP A 300 9.77 -14.58 -1.38
CA ASP A 300 11.21 -14.57 -1.09
C ASP A 300 11.81 -13.15 -1.06
N CYS A 301 10.97 -12.10 -1.11
CA CYS A 301 11.38 -10.70 -1.10
C CYS A 301 11.37 -10.13 0.32
N GLU A 302 12.46 -9.49 0.74
CA GLU A 302 12.56 -8.80 2.02
C GLU A 302 11.61 -7.61 2.15
N PHE A 303 11.28 -6.94 1.04
CA PHE A 303 10.38 -5.78 1.01
C PHE A 303 8.89 -6.14 0.94
N ARG A 304 8.52 -7.41 0.99
CA ARG A 304 7.14 -7.85 0.67
C ARG A 304 6.05 -7.19 1.52
N TYR A 305 6.33 -6.86 2.76
CA TYR A 305 5.35 -6.22 3.64
C TYR A 305 5.33 -4.70 3.58
N LEU A 306 6.33 -4.08 2.93
CA LEU A 306 6.33 -2.65 2.62
C LEU A 306 5.74 -2.35 1.23
N CYS A 307 5.67 -3.36 0.37
CA CYS A 307 5.34 -3.22 -1.05
C CYS A 307 3.84 -3.42 -1.29
N THR A 308 3.24 -2.53 -2.08
CA THR A 308 1.88 -2.75 -2.63
C THR A 308 1.87 -3.87 -3.64
N ASP A 309 0.86 -4.74 -3.56
CA ASP A 309 0.63 -5.75 -4.58
C ASP A 309 -0.18 -5.18 -5.76
N CYS A 310 0.00 -5.75 -6.96
CA CYS A 310 -0.84 -5.44 -8.12
C CYS A 310 -1.31 -6.73 -8.79
N ARG A 311 -2.56 -7.13 -8.53
CA ARG A 311 -3.18 -8.30 -9.16
C ARG A 311 -3.85 -8.00 -10.50
N ALA A 312 -3.90 -6.72 -10.91
CA ALA A 312 -4.47 -6.34 -12.21
C ALA A 312 -3.50 -6.53 -13.38
N TYR A 313 -2.19 -6.44 -13.11
CA TYR A 313 -1.14 -6.52 -14.12
C TYR A 313 -0.09 -7.53 -13.71
N THR A 314 -0.24 -8.76 -14.20
CA THR A 314 0.67 -9.90 -13.99
C THR A 314 0.95 -10.57 -15.32
N ASP A 315 1.97 -11.41 -15.38
CA ASP A 315 2.23 -12.24 -16.58
C ASP A 315 1.38 -13.51 -16.64
N MET A 316 0.54 -13.75 -15.62
CA MET A 316 -0.37 -14.90 -15.51
C MET A 316 0.35 -16.25 -15.72
N SER A 317 1.60 -16.34 -15.28
CA SER A 317 2.46 -17.51 -15.48
C SER A 317 2.34 -18.56 -14.38
N LYS A 318 1.75 -18.18 -13.23
CA LYS A 318 1.64 -19.04 -12.05
C LYS A 318 0.25 -18.96 -11.44
N PHE A 319 -0.31 -20.11 -11.13
CA PHE A 319 -1.61 -20.25 -10.50
C PHE A 319 -1.51 -21.19 -9.30
N ASP A 320 -2.28 -20.93 -8.26
CA ASP A 320 -2.43 -21.86 -7.15
C ASP A 320 -3.40 -23.02 -7.49
N GLU A 321 -3.55 -23.98 -6.59
CA GLU A 321 -4.44 -25.13 -6.76
C GLU A 321 -5.93 -24.75 -6.97
N GLN A 322 -6.31 -23.53 -6.58
CA GLN A 322 -7.67 -22.98 -6.75
C GLN A 322 -7.82 -22.15 -8.02
N GLY A 323 -6.78 -22.10 -8.88
CA GLY A 323 -6.74 -21.32 -10.11
C GLY A 323 -6.62 -19.81 -9.87
N LEU A 324 -6.13 -19.38 -8.70
CA LEU A 324 -5.86 -17.98 -8.39
C LEU A 324 -4.47 -17.62 -8.93
N ASP A 325 -4.39 -16.53 -9.67
CA ASP A 325 -3.11 -16.02 -10.18
C ASP A 325 -2.21 -15.55 -9.04
N ILE A 326 -1.07 -16.23 -8.88
CA ILE A 326 -0.04 -15.94 -7.90
C ILE A 326 1.26 -15.42 -8.54
N SER A 327 1.19 -14.96 -9.79
CA SER A 327 2.34 -14.43 -10.50
C SER A 327 2.83 -13.13 -9.89
N LYS A 328 4.13 -12.84 -10.03
CA LYS A 328 4.72 -11.56 -9.62
C LYS A 328 4.09 -10.40 -10.39
N PRO A 329 3.84 -9.23 -9.73
CA PRO A 329 3.38 -8.03 -10.43
C PRO A 329 4.36 -7.56 -11.50
N LEU A 330 3.87 -7.23 -12.71
CA LEU A 330 4.68 -6.69 -13.81
C LEU A 330 5.35 -5.36 -13.45
N LYS A 331 4.70 -4.54 -12.63
CA LYS A 331 5.19 -3.21 -12.20
C LYS A 331 6.40 -3.28 -11.25
N CYS A 332 6.82 -4.48 -10.83
CA CYS A 332 7.98 -4.68 -9.95
C CYS A 332 9.19 -5.18 -10.72
N GLY A 333 10.26 -4.36 -10.78
CA GLY A 333 11.55 -4.72 -11.38
C GLY A 333 12.52 -5.42 -10.43
N TYR A 334 12.21 -5.56 -9.13
CA TYR A 334 13.13 -6.12 -8.15
C TYR A 334 13.26 -7.64 -8.26
N ASN A 335 14.49 -8.13 -8.20
CA ASN A 335 14.80 -9.56 -8.10
C ASN A 335 15.39 -9.87 -6.71
N PRO A 336 14.66 -10.57 -5.81
CA PRO A 336 15.13 -10.86 -4.46
C PRO A 336 16.30 -11.86 -4.41
N TYR A 337 16.55 -12.60 -5.50
CA TYR A 337 17.64 -13.58 -5.58
C TYR A 337 18.97 -12.97 -5.99
N SER A 338 18.97 -11.84 -6.71
CA SER A 338 20.19 -11.07 -7.03
C SER A 338 20.31 -9.76 -6.23
N GLY A 339 19.22 -9.29 -5.62
CA GLY A 339 19.17 -7.99 -4.93
C GLY A 339 19.15 -6.79 -5.88
N GLU A 340 18.88 -7.00 -7.15
CA GLU A 340 18.97 -5.99 -8.20
C GLU A 340 17.60 -5.46 -8.60
N TRP A 341 17.57 -4.17 -8.97
CA TRP A 341 16.41 -3.51 -9.57
C TRP A 341 16.62 -3.39 -11.07
N ALA A 342 15.72 -4.00 -11.84
CA ALA A 342 15.59 -3.77 -13.27
C ALA A 342 14.25 -3.11 -13.57
N GLU A 343 14.23 -2.14 -14.47
CA GLU A 343 12.98 -1.48 -14.85
C GLU A 343 12.03 -2.49 -15.49
N TRP A 344 12.55 -3.31 -16.42
CA TRP A 344 11.78 -4.36 -17.09
C TRP A 344 12.60 -5.65 -17.26
N SER A 345 11.94 -6.80 -17.13
CA SER A 345 12.54 -8.09 -17.40
C SER A 345 12.69 -8.35 -18.91
N THR A 346 13.76 -9.00 -19.30
CA THR A 346 13.97 -9.50 -20.67
C THR A 346 13.21 -10.82 -20.94
N ASN A 347 12.53 -11.39 -19.95
CA ASN A 347 11.75 -12.61 -20.12
C ASN A 347 10.67 -12.42 -21.21
N PRO A 348 10.61 -13.26 -22.27
CA PRO A 348 9.65 -13.10 -23.36
C PRO A 348 8.19 -13.11 -22.93
N LEU A 349 7.83 -13.94 -21.95
CA LEU A 349 6.47 -14.00 -21.41
C LEU A 349 6.07 -12.68 -20.74
N LYS A 350 6.98 -12.09 -19.96
CA LYS A 350 6.76 -10.79 -19.33
C LYS A 350 6.65 -9.68 -20.39
N GLN A 351 7.50 -9.70 -21.41
CA GLN A 351 7.42 -8.73 -22.51
C GLN A 351 6.09 -8.86 -23.28
N HIS A 352 5.63 -10.09 -23.51
CA HIS A 352 4.32 -10.32 -24.13
C HIS A 352 3.18 -9.73 -23.26
N ALA A 353 3.19 -9.97 -21.95
CA ALA A 353 2.19 -9.44 -21.01
C ALA A 353 2.25 -7.90 -20.93
N ILE A 354 3.44 -7.30 -20.88
CA ILE A 354 3.62 -5.84 -20.92
C ILE A 354 2.97 -5.24 -22.17
N LYS A 355 3.21 -5.88 -23.34
CA LYS A 355 2.62 -5.47 -24.63
C LYS A 355 1.10 -5.66 -24.62
N TYR A 356 0.60 -6.78 -24.11
CA TYR A 356 -0.83 -7.09 -24.01
C TYR A 356 -1.57 -6.03 -23.18
N TYR A 357 -1.02 -5.66 -22.05
CA TYR A 357 -1.59 -4.61 -21.19
C TYR A 357 -1.26 -3.18 -21.64
N GLY A 358 -0.45 -2.99 -22.70
CA GLY A 358 -0.03 -1.68 -23.18
C GLY A 358 0.76 -0.86 -22.15
N MET A 359 1.66 -1.50 -21.40
CA MET A 359 2.46 -0.90 -20.32
C MET A 359 3.84 -0.42 -20.78
N GLN A 360 4.01 -0.15 -22.07
CA GLN A 360 5.29 0.33 -22.65
C GLN A 360 5.50 1.81 -22.39
#